data_fa3f6ae560752ea962429004ff1e4521
#
_entry.id   fa3f6ae560752ea962429004ff1e4521
#
_cell.length_a   1.000
_cell.length_b   1.000
_cell.length_c   1.000
_cell.angle_alpha   90.00
_cell.angle_beta   90.00
_cell.angle_gamma   90.00
#
_symmetry.space_group_name_H-M   'P 1'
#
loop_
_entity.id
_entity.type
_entity.pdbx_description
1 polymer ?
#
loop_
_entity_poly.entity_id
_entity_poly.type
_entity_poly.pdbx_seq_one_letter_code
_entity_poly.pdbx_strand_id
1 'polypeptide(L)'
;AGDSSWYFPIKHETGNLPRSSVMAWLKKQMATPNIEKVMHNALYDLGWLRAEGIEVQGKVIDTMVAAPLLNENRRWYNLDSLARDYLNERKNEKMLRSAAGEFGVDPKKDMWRLPSRYVGQYAEQDAAVTLRLWERFRTDLAKEECTSIFELEVSLIPVLLDMKSAGVKIDLDRAEQVKKDLKQREDRLLKEIKVETGIFVEPWAATSIAKAFDALGLTYQRTEKTNAPAFTKAFLANHPHPVAQKIVRLREFNKANTTFVETILEHSHNGRIHCDFHSLRSDEGGTVTGRFSSSNPNLQQIPARDPEIKKMIRGLFIPEEGEKWGSFDYASQEPRWLAHYCATLTGARRDPRIDDVVQMYHEGNADFHQMVADMAGVSRKEAKTVNLGIMYGMGKKKLAGVLDITEDDATHLLSGYHEKVPFVKGIADLAMEQAQEK
;
A
#
# COMPACT_ATOMS: atom_id res chain seq x y z
N ALA A 1 -33.06 -0.87 8.10
CA ALA A 1 -32.87 0.31 8.93
C ALA A 1 -33.79 0.21 10.15
N GLY A 2 -33.35 0.67 11.28
CA GLY A 2 -34.06 0.48 12.55
C GLY A 2 -33.86 -0.93 13.12
N ASP A 3 -34.89 -1.45 13.79
CA ASP A 3 -34.79 -2.73 14.51
C ASP A 3 -34.99 -3.98 13.64
N SER A 4 -35.00 -3.82 12.31
CA SER A 4 -35.27 -4.91 11.37
C SER A 4 -34.11 -5.17 10.46
N SER A 5 -33.73 -6.44 10.31
CA SER A 5 -32.77 -6.95 9.33
C SER A 5 -33.42 -8.04 8.47
N TRP A 6 -33.02 -8.12 7.20
CA TRP A 6 -33.56 -9.10 6.27
C TRP A 6 -32.44 -9.69 5.43
N TYR A 7 -32.60 -10.98 5.12
CA TYR A 7 -31.76 -11.71 4.19
C TYR A 7 -32.55 -12.07 2.93
N PHE A 8 -32.00 -11.79 1.77
CA PHE A 8 -32.60 -12.06 0.46
C PHE A 8 -31.80 -13.09 -0.32
N PRO A 9 -32.00 -14.39 -0.11
CA PRO A 9 -31.25 -15.45 -0.82
C PRO A 9 -31.65 -15.50 -2.29
N ILE A 10 -30.66 -15.47 -3.20
CA ILE A 10 -30.88 -15.47 -4.65
C ILE A 10 -29.99 -16.43 -5.44
N LYS A 11 -28.95 -16.98 -4.82
CA LYS A 11 -27.96 -17.85 -5.47
C LYS A 11 -27.49 -19.00 -4.56
N HIS A 12 -28.32 -19.50 -3.68
CA HIS A 12 -28.05 -20.77 -2.98
C HIS A 12 -28.44 -21.95 -3.85
N GLU A 13 -27.94 -23.14 -3.51
CA GLU A 13 -28.43 -24.36 -4.15
C GLU A 13 -29.92 -24.58 -3.90
N THR A 14 -30.41 -24.20 -2.71
CA THR A 14 -31.84 -24.29 -2.35
C THR A 14 -32.30 -23.10 -1.48
N GLY A 15 -33.63 -22.87 -1.49
CA GLY A 15 -34.25 -21.86 -0.61
C GLY A 15 -34.13 -20.43 -1.11
N ASN A 16 -34.04 -20.22 -2.43
CA ASN A 16 -33.94 -18.91 -3.01
C ASN A 16 -35.29 -18.21 -3.19
N LEU A 17 -35.27 -16.89 -3.09
CA LEU A 17 -36.34 -16.01 -3.55
C LEU A 17 -36.25 -15.80 -5.08
N PRO A 18 -37.33 -15.35 -5.74
CA PRO A 18 -37.30 -14.97 -7.15
C PRO A 18 -36.26 -13.86 -7.39
N ARG A 19 -35.14 -14.23 -8.06
CA ARG A 19 -34.00 -13.32 -8.27
C ARG A 19 -34.42 -12.00 -8.92
N SER A 20 -35.29 -12.04 -9.93
CA SER A 20 -35.76 -10.84 -10.66
C SER A 20 -36.46 -9.84 -9.71
N SER A 21 -37.31 -10.33 -8.82
CA SER A 21 -38.01 -9.49 -7.85
C SER A 21 -37.07 -8.87 -6.83
N VAL A 22 -36.12 -9.67 -6.28
CA VAL A 22 -35.13 -9.16 -5.34
C VAL A 22 -34.24 -8.12 -5.99
N MET A 23 -33.73 -8.38 -7.22
CA MET A 23 -32.86 -7.45 -7.93
C MET A 23 -33.58 -6.15 -8.31
N ALA A 24 -34.85 -6.21 -8.72
CA ALA A 24 -35.66 -5.03 -9.00
C ALA A 24 -35.88 -4.18 -7.74
N TRP A 25 -36.18 -4.83 -6.60
CA TRP A 25 -36.33 -4.14 -5.32
C TRP A 25 -35.00 -3.51 -4.87
N LEU A 26 -33.90 -4.26 -4.92
CA LEU A 26 -32.57 -3.78 -4.55
C LEU A 26 -32.15 -2.57 -5.40
N LYS A 27 -32.34 -2.65 -6.73
CA LYS A 27 -32.08 -1.53 -7.65
C LYS A 27 -32.85 -0.27 -7.24
N LYS A 28 -34.12 -0.41 -6.88
CA LYS A 28 -34.95 0.72 -6.41
C LYS A 28 -34.40 1.31 -5.09
N GLN A 29 -34.00 0.46 -4.13
CA GLN A 29 -33.48 0.94 -2.84
C GLN A 29 -32.11 1.63 -2.99
N MET A 30 -31.23 1.06 -3.81
CA MET A 30 -29.91 1.63 -4.05
C MET A 30 -29.95 2.95 -4.83
N ALA A 31 -30.93 3.14 -5.70
CA ALA A 31 -31.13 4.37 -6.47
C ALA A 31 -31.73 5.55 -5.68
N THR A 32 -32.05 5.38 -4.39
CA THR A 32 -32.66 6.45 -3.58
C THR A 32 -31.58 7.40 -3.05
N PRO A 33 -31.48 8.67 -3.53
CA PRO A 33 -30.33 9.53 -3.23
C PRO A 33 -30.30 10.07 -1.80
N ASN A 34 -31.45 10.21 -1.17
CA ASN A 34 -31.59 10.80 0.19
C ASN A 34 -31.42 9.80 1.33
N ILE A 35 -31.07 8.55 1.01
CA ILE A 35 -30.83 7.50 2.01
C ILE A 35 -29.35 7.14 1.96
N GLU A 36 -28.66 7.25 3.09
CA GLU A 36 -27.29 6.79 3.26
C GLU A 36 -27.22 5.26 3.19
N LYS A 37 -26.20 4.72 2.55
CA LYS A 37 -25.93 3.30 2.45
C LYS A 37 -24.72 2.98 3.33
N VAL A 38 -24.98 2.30 4.44
CA VAL A 38 -23.95 1.93 5.41
C VAL A 38 -23.44 0.53 5.07
N MET A 39 -22.14 0.42 4.86
CA MET A 39 -21.45 -0.81 4.45
C MET A 39 -20.22 -1.04 5.34
N HIS A 40 -19.65 -2.22 5.23
CA HIS A 40 -18.34 -2.54 5.79
C HIS A 40 -17.47 -3.15 4.71
N ASN A 41 -16.43 -2.45 4.27
CA ASN A 41 -15.67 -2.71 3.05
C ASN A 41 -16.49 -2.41 1.78
N ALA A 42 -16.98 -1.18 1.69
CA ALA A 42 -17.91 -0.74 0.65
C ALA A 42 -17.44 -1.00 -0.79
N LEU A 43 -16.13 -0.95 -1.06
CA LEU A 43 -15.58 -1.25 -2.39
C LEU A 43 -15.96 -2.67 -2.85
N TYR A 44 -16.04 -3.63 -1.93
CA TYR A 44 -16.44 -5.00 -2.24
C TYR A 44 -17.91 -5.06 -2.66
N ASP A 45 -18.81 -4.53 -1.83
CA ASP A 45 -20.25 -4.58 -2.10
C ASP A 45 -20.64 -3.76 -3.35
N LEU A 46 -20.08 -2.56 -3.48
CA LEU A 46 -20.31 -1.70 -4.65
C LEU A 46 -19.79 -2.33 -5.95
N GLY A 47 -18.68 -3.08 -5.89
CA GLY A 47 -18.17 -3.83 -7.02
C GLY A 47 -19.16 -4.88 -7.51
N TRP A 48 -19.75 -5.64 -6.60
CA TRP A 48 -20.77 -6.65 -6.94
C TRP A 48 -22.08 -6.01 -7.42
N LEU A 49 -22.55 -4.93 -6.78
CA LEU A 49 -23.74 -4.20 -7.21
C LEU A 49 -23.55 -3.66 -8.64
N ARG A 50 -22.39 -3.10 -8.95
CA ARG A 50 -22.05 -2.62 -10.30
C ARG A 50 -22.03 -3.76 -11.32
N ALA A 51 -21.47 -4.92 -10.98
CA ALA A 51 -21.45 -6.10 -11.85
C ALA A 51 -22.86 -6.62 -12.15
N GLU A 52 -23.80 -6.43 -11.25
CA GLU A 52 -25.22 -6.76 -11.43
C GLU A 52 -26.04 -5.61 -12.08
N GLY A 53 -25.38 -4.55 -12.55
CA GLY A 53 -26.04 -3.40 -13.19
C GLY A 53 -26.86 -2.53 -12.24
N ILE A 54 -26.49 -2.52 -10.96
CA ILE A 54 -27.11 -1.70 -9.92
C ILE A 54 -26.21 -0.51 -9.61
N GLU A 55 -26.71 0.68 -9.92
CA GLU A 55 -26.09 1.95 -9.53
C GLU A 55 -26.53 2.35 -8.13
N VAL A 56 -25.56 2.74 -7.30
CA VAL A 56 -25.81 3.23 -5.94
C VAL A 56 -25.77 4.75 -5.94
N GLN A 57 -26.87 5.38 -5.55
CA GLN A 57 -26.97 6.83 -5.42
C GLN A 57 -27.01 7.26 -3.95
N GLY A 58 -26.61 8.51 -3.70
CA GLY A 58 -26.52 9.07 -2.35
C GLY A 58 -25.19 8.74 -1.66
N LYS A 59 -25.12 9.12 -0.40
CA LYS A 59 -23.89 8.98 0.40
C LYS A 59 -23.67 7.51 0.77
N VAL A 60 -22.49 7.02 0.46
CA VAL A 60 -21.97 5.71 0.94
C VAL A 60 -21.19 5.95 2.21
N ILE A 61 -21.44 5.14 3.21
CA ILE A 61 -20.75 5.12 4.49
C ILE A 61 -20.01 3.80 4.59
N ASP A 62 -18.73 3.84 4.93
CA ASP A 62 -17.93 2.64 5.14
C ASP A 62 -17.35 2.61 6.56
N THR A 63 -17.81 1.67 7.37
CA THR A 63 -17.32 1.50 8.75
C THR A 63 -15.88 1.00 8.80
N MET A 64 -15.37 0.37 7.73
CA MET A 64 -13.96 -0.02 7.63
C MET A 64 -13.05 1.17 7.30
N VAL A 65 -13.60 2.26 6.73
CA VAL A 65 -12.91 3.55 6.57
C VAL A 65 -12.93 4.35 7.89
N ALA A 66 -14.03 4.33 8.62
CA ALA A 66 -14.15 5.05 9.89
C ALA A 66 -13.19 4.51 10.97
N ALA A 67 -13.05 3.19 11.07
CA ALA A 67 -12.30 2.54 12.14
C ALA A 67 -10.80 2.94 12.22
N PRO A 68 -10.01 2.99 11.14
CA PRO A 68 -8.61 3.42 11.19
C PRO A 68 -8.43 4.92 11.45
N LEU A 69 -9.43 5.76 11.16
CA LEU A 69 -9.39 7.18 11.53
C LEU A 69 -9.55 7.38 13.05
N LEU A 70 -10.26 6.46 13.72
CA LEU A 70 -10.39 6.44 15.17
C LEU A 70 -9.21 5.76 15.87
N ASN A 71 -8.61 4.76 15.25
CA ASN A 71 -7.43 4.08 15.78
C ASN A 71 -6.67 3.35 14.66
N GLU A 72 -5.62 3.99 14.14
CA GLU A 72 -4.74 3.50 13.08
C GLU A 72 -3.81 2.36 13.53
N ASN A 73 -3.66 2.15 14.82
CA ASN A 73 -2.74 1.16 15.39
C ASN A 73 -3.38 -0.20 15.64
N ARG A 74 -4.67 -0.37 15.30
CA ARG A 74 -5.33 -1.65 15.43
C ARG A 74 -4.70 -2.70 14.52
N ARG A 75 -4.70 -3.94 15.01
CA ARG A 75 -4.23 -5.09 14.21
C ARG A 75 -5.28 -5.53 13.19
N TRP A 76 -6.57 -5.45 13.54
CA TRP A 76 -7.68 -5.97 12.74
C TRP A 76 -8.81 -4.96 12.64
N TYR A 77 -9.36 -4.82 11.44
CA TYR A 77 -10.47 -3.92 11.10
C TYR A 77 -11.69 -4.68 10.58
N ASN A 78 -11.67 -6.03 10.58
CA ASN A 78 -12.82 -6.82 10.19
C ASN A 78 -14.00 -6.61 11.15
N LEU A 79 -15.21 -6.84 10.63
CA LEU A 79 -16.45 -6.58 11.31
C LEU A 79 -16.55 -7.25 12.69
N ASP A 80 -16.04 -8.49 12.82
CA ASP A 80 -16.02 -9.26 14.06
C ASP A 80 -15.19 -8.59 15.16
N SER A 81 -13.97 -8.14 14.80
CA SER A 81 -13.06 -7.47 15.75
C SER A 81 -13.61 -6.13 16.19
N LEU A 82 -14.22 -5.37 15.25
CA LEU A 82 -14.83 -4.08 15.56
C LEU A 82 -16.09 -4.24 16.41
N ALA A 83 -16.94 -5.21 16.11
CA ALA A 83 -18.15 -5.51 16.89
C ALA A 83 -17.80 -5.88 18.34
N ARG A 84 -16.80 -6.74 18.51
CA ARG A 84 -16.34 -7.14 19.85
C ARG A 84 -15.81 -5.95 20.66
N ASP A 85 -14.97 -5.12 20.04
CA ASP A 85 -14.23 -4.09 20.76
C ASP A 85 -15.02 -2.81 20.99
N TYR A 86 -15.94 -2.44 20.08
CA TYR A 86 -16.73 -1.21 20.17
C TYR A 86 -18.17 -1.41 20.65
N LEU A 87 -18.75 -2.60 20.41
CA LEU A 87 -20.13 -2.91 20.79
C LEU A 87 -20.23 -3.99 21.88
N ASN A 88 -19.12 -4.63 22.25
CA ASN A 88 -19.08 -5.82 23.12
C ASN A 88 -19.97 -6.96 22.58
N GLU A 89 -20.06 -7.10 21.26
CA GLU A 89 -20.85 -8.10 20.56
C GLU A 89 -19.95 -9.11 19.87
N ARG A 90 -20.42 -10.36 19.78
CA ARG A 90 -19.77 -11.44 19.01
C ARG A 90 -20.72 -11.99 17.98
N LYS A 91 -20.21 -12.29 16.80
CA LYS A 91 -21.00 -12.96 15.77
C LYS A 91 -21.41 -14.36 16.20
N ASN A 92 -22.65 -14.72 15.92
CA ASN A 92 -23.14 -16.07 16.14
C ASN A 92 -23.03 -16.91 14.86
N GLU A 93 -21.92 -17.58 14.68
CA GLU A 93 -21.67 -18.46 13.53
C GLU A 93 -22.02 -19.93 13.81
N LYS A 94 -22.64 -20.26 14.96
CA LYS A 94 -22.85 -21.66 15.36
C LYS A 94 -23.67 -22.45 14.35
N MET A 95 -24.80 -21.91 13.92
CA MET A 95 -25.68 -22.59 12.96
C MET A 95 -25.01 -22.75 11.59
N LEU A 96 -24.35 -21.69 11.11
CA LEU A 96 -23.59 -21.72 9.86
C LEU A 96 -22.46 -22.77 9.88
N ARG A 97 -21.66 -22.79 10.95
CA ARG A 97 -20.55 -23.76 11.09
C ARG A 97 -21.02 -25.19 11.28
N SER A 98 -22.09 -25.41 12.02
CA SER A 98 -22.68 -26.75 12.16
C SER A 98 -23.18 -27.27 10.83
N ALA A 99 -23.96 -26.46 10.10
CA ALA A 99 -24.44 -26.84 8.78
C ALA A 99 -23.27 -27.07 7.79
N ALA A 100 -22.26 -26.21 7.78
CA ALA A 100 -21.08 -26.39 6.91
C ALA A 100 -20.36 -27.73 7.18
N GLY A 101 -20.23 -28.10 8.46
CA GLY A 101 -19.69 -29.43 8.84
C GLY A 101 -20.55 -30.59 8.36
N GLU A 102 -21.87 -30.51 8.49
CA GLU A 102 -22.81 -31.54 8.02
C GLU A 102 -22.80 -31.68 6.49
N PHE A 103 -22.70 -30.56 5.75
CA PHE A 103 -22.66 -30.56 4.30
C PHE A 103 -21.26 -30.76 3.71
N GLY A 104 -20.22 -30.83 4.54
CA GLY A 104 -18.84 -31.02 4.09
C GLY A 104 -18.28 -29.86 3.25
N VAL A 105 -18.67 -28.61 3.55
CA VAL A 105 -18.28 -27.41 2.82
C VAL A 105 -17.57 -26.38 3.70
N ASP A 106 -16.80 -25.47 3.10
CA ASP A 106 -16.20 -24.35 3.84
C ASP A 106 -17.28 -23.32 4.19
N PRO A 107 -17.44 -22.94 5.47
CA PRO A 107 -18.50 -22.03 5.91
C PRO A 107 -18.42 -20.62 5.32
N LYS A 108 -17.26 -20.20 4.78
CA LYS A 108 -17.08 -18.86 4.19
C LYS A 108 -16.96 -18.89 2.67
N LYS A 109 -16.19 -19.82 2.12
CA LYS A 109 -15.97 -19.92 0.67
C LYS A 109 -17.16 -20.57 -0.06
N ASP A 110 -17.80 -21.55 0.56
CA ASP A 110 -18.84 -22.36 -0.06
C ASP A 110 -20.24 -22.10 0.54
N MET A 111 -20.44 -20.95 1.18
CA MET A 111 -21.70 -20.58 1.85
C MET A 111 -22.92 -20.69 0.92
N TRP A 112 -22.74 -20.42 -0.36
CA TRP A 112 -23.78 -20.52 -1.39
C TRP A 112 -24.30 -21.96 -1.62
N ARG A 113 -23.51 -22.97 -1.24
CA ARG A 113 -23.90 -24.39 -1.32
C ARG A 113 -24.81 -24.84 -0.18
N LEU A 114 -24.85 -24.05 0.90
CA LEU A 114 -25.75 -24.30 2.01
C LEU A 114 -27.18 -23.86 1.68
N PRO A 115 -28.22 -24.56 2.15
CA PRO A 115 -29.58 -24.03 2.15
C PRO A 115 -29.65 -22.67 2.86
N SER A 116 -30.34 -21.70 2.25
CA SER A 116 -30.36 -20.29 2.68
C SER A 116 -30.74 -20.09 4.16
N ARG A 117 -31.56 -20.98 4.73
CA ARG A 117 -31.98 -20.92 6.14
C ARG A 117 -30.83 -21.00 7.14
N TYR A 118 -29.70 -21.60 6.77
CA TYR A 118 -28.52 -21.71 7.63
C TYR A 118 -27.61 -20.48 7.57
N VAL A 119 -27.79 -19.64 6.55
CA VAL A 119 -26.98 -18.45 6.28
C VAL A 119 -27.68 -17.17 6.74
N GLY A 120 -29.03 -17.14 6.70
CA GLY A 120 -29.81 -15.93 6.93
C GLY A 120 -29.46 -15.22 8.22
N GLN A 121 -29.47 -15.90 9.36
CA GLN A 121 -29.17 -15.29 10.66
C GLN A 121 -27.79 -14.65 10.72
N TYR A 122 -26.79 -15.29 10.11
CA TYR A 122 -25.44 -14.74 10.04
C TYR A 122 -25.41 -13.44 9.20
N ALA A 123 -26.01 -13.45 8.01
CA ALA A 123 -26.03 -12.28 7.11
C ALA A 123 -26.85 -11.10 7.70
N GLU A 124 -27.98 -11.38 8.34
CA GLU A 124 -28.78 -10.37 9.02
C GLU A 124 -28.05 -9.74 10.20
N GLN A 125 -27.30 -10.54 10.97
CA GLN A 125 -26.47 -10.03 12.06
C GLN A 125 -25.36 -9.13 11.54
N ASP A 126 -24.70 -9.48 10.43
CA ASP A 126 -23.64 -8.64 9.83
C ASP A 126 -24.17 -7.26 9.43
N ALA A 127 -25.33 -7.19 8.80
CA ALA A 127 -25.97 -5.93 8.44
C ALA A 127 -26.37 -5.09 9.68
N ALA A 128 -26.94 -5.72 10.69
CA ALA A 128 -27.33 -5.05 11.92
C ALA A 128 -26.12 -4.51 12.72
N VAL A 129 -25.06 -5.30 12.82
CA VAL A 129 -23.80 -4.90 13.47
C VAL A 129 -23.16 -3.73 12.74
N THR A 130 -23.11 -3.78 11.40
CA THR A 130 -22.56 -2.69 10.59
C THR A 130 -23.27 -1.36 10.85
N LEU A 131 -24.59 -1.37 10.94
CA LEU A 131 -25.37 -0.17 11.26
C LEU A 131 -25.06 0.36 12.67
N ARG A 132 -25.04 -0.52 13.70
CA ARG A 132 -24.72 -0.11 15.08
C ARG A 132 -23.29 0.41 15.22
N LEU A 133 -22.33 -0.18 14.49
CA LEU A 133 -20.96 0.36 14.42
C LEU A 133 -20.94 1.77 13.85
N TRP A 134 -21.70 2.02 12.78
CA TRP A 134 -21.80 3.38 12.23
C TRP A 134 -22.40 4.38 13.23
N GLU A 135 -23.46 4.02 13.91
CA GLU A 135 -24.07 4.88 14.95
C GLU A 135 -23.06 5.25 16.03
N ARG A 136 -22.24 4.31 16.45
CA ARG A 136 -21.13 4.54 17.38
C ARG A 136 -20.03 5.40 16.76
N PHE A 137 -19.51 5.02 15.59
CA PHE A 137 -18.39 5.70 14.94
C PHE A 137 -18.71 7.13 14.54
N ARG A 138 -19.93 7.41 14.13
CA ARG A 138 -20.36 8.78 13.81
C ARG A 138 -20.16 9.72 15.01
N THR A 139 -20.47 9.25 16.21
CA THR A 139 -20.28 10.01 17.45
C THR A 139 -18.81 10.15 17.81
N ASP A 140 -18.05 9.06 17.69
CA ASP A 140 -16.62 9.05 18.01
C ASP A 140 -15.81 9.90 17.01
N LEU A 141 -16.11 9.86 15.71
CA LEU A 141 -15.48 10.72 14.68
C LEU A 141 -15.71 12.21 14.94
N ALA A 142 -16.92 12.58 15.37
CA ALA A 142 -17.22 13.97 15.73
C ALA A 142 -16.42 14.42 16.96
N LYS A 143 -16.31 13.55 17.96
CA LYS A 143 -15.55 13.81 19.19
C LYS A 143 -14.04 13.95 18.94
N GLU A 144 -13.49 13.12 18.05
CA GLU A 144 -12.06 13.14 17.66
C GLU A 144 -11.76 14.13 16.52
N GLU A 145 -12.72 14.98 16.13
CA GLU A 145 -12.60 15.96 15.04
C GLU A 145 -12.23 15.37 13.67
N CYS A 146 -12.52 14.08 13.45
CA CYS A 146 -12.18 13.34 12.23
C CYS A 146 -13.31 13.31 11.19
N THR A 147 -14.43 14.00 11.39
CA THR A 147 -15.59 13.94 10.47
C THR A 147 -15.24 14.42 9.07
N SER A 148 -14.50 15.52 8.93
CA SER A 148 -14.13 16.07 7.61
C SER A 148 -13.22 15.15 6.81
N ILE A 149 -12.26 14.51 7.49
CA ILE A 149 -11.37 13.55 6.81
C ILE A 149 -12.13 12.26 6.47
N PHE A 150 -13.05 11.80 7.32
CA PHE A 150 -13.92 10.68 7.00
C PHE A 150 -14.78 10.97 5.75
N GLU A 151 -15.35 12.17 5.62
CA GLU A 151 -16.14 12.56 4.45
C GLU A 151 -15.27 12.60 3.18
N LEU A 152 -14.04 13.08 3.27
CA LEU A 152 -13.08 13.03 2.18
C LEU A 152 -12.81 11.58 1.74
N GLU A 153 -12.48 10.71 2.68
CA GLU A 153 -12.15 9.31 2.40
C GLU A 153 -13.30 8.53 1.77
N VAL A 154 -14.54 8.69 2.27
CA VAL A 154 -15.68 8.00 1.66
C VAL A 154 -16.03 8.57 0.29
N SER A 155 -15.75 9.86 0.02
CA SER A 155 -15.93 10.46 -1.29
C SER A 155 -15.00 9.90 -2.36
N LEU A 156 -13.88 9.29 -1.96
CA LEU A 156 -12.93 8.63 -2.84
C LEU A 156 -13.38 7.23 -3.26
N ILE A 157 -14.31 6.60 -2.52
CA ILE A 157 -14.77 5.23 -2.82
C ILE A 157 -15.26 5.07 -4.27
N PRO A 158 -16.13 5.94 -4.82
CA PRO A 158 -16.54 5.83 -6.22
C PRO A 158 -15.39 5.96 -7.22
N VAL A 159 -14.43 6.85 -6.93
CA VAL A 159 -13.24 7.05 -7.78
C VAL A 159 -12.38 5.78 -7.80
N LEU A 160 -12.11 5.20 -6.63
CA LEU A 160 -11.33 3.96 -6.53
C LEU A 160 -12.03 2.78 -7.18
N LEU A 161 -13.36 2.72 -7.08
CA LEU A 161 -14.17 1.73 -7.78
C LEU A 161 -14.09 1.89 -9.30
N ASP A 162 -14.12 3.13 -9.81
CA ASP A 162 -13.96 3.43 -11.23
C ASP A 162 -12.56 3.04 -11.72
N MET A 163 -11.52 3.39 -10.99
CA MET A 163 -10.14 3.01 -11.28
C MET A 163 -9.97 1.49 -11.32
N LYS A 164 -10.51 0.77 -10.33
CA LYS A 164 -10.48 -0.70 -10.27
C LYS A 164 -11.26 -1.30 -11.45
N SER A 165 -12.44 -0.79 -11.75
CA SER A 165 -13.30 -1.29 -12.85
C SER A 165 -12.66 -1.04 -14.21
N ALA A 166 -12.08 0.14 -14.43
CA ALA A 166 -11.36 0.45 -15.66
C ALA A 166 -10.13 -0.44 -15.82
N GLY A 167 -9.35 -0.62 -14.75
CA GLY A 167 -8.09 -1.35 -14.81
C GLY A 167 -7.09 -0.71 -15.77
N VAL A 168 -5.96 -1.38 -16.00
CA VAL A 168 -4.89 -0.91 -16.88
C VAL A 168 -4.62 -1.93 -17.98
N LYS A 169 -4.60 -1.50 -19.24
CA LYS A 169 -4.36 -2.36 -20.40
C LYS A 169 -2.91 -2.87 -20.43
N ILE A 170 -2.77 -4.14 -20.77
CA ILE A 170 -1.46 -4.84 -20.83
C ILE A 170 -1.25 -5.41 -22.23
N ASP A 171 -0.03 -5.25 -22.72
CA ASP A 171 0.49 -5.95 -23.89
C ASP A 171 0.90 -7.38 -23.48
N LEU A 172 -0.02 -8.34 -23.60
CA LEU A 172 0.20 -9.72 -23.16
C LEU A 172 1.25 -10.43 -24.02
N ASP A 173 1.30 -10.19 -25.33
CA ASP A 173 2.29 -10.81 -26.22
C ASP A 173 3.70 -10.34 -25.84
N ARG A 174 3.84 -9.06 -25.58
CA ARG A 174 5.09 -8.49 -25.08
C ARG A 174 5.45 -9.00 -23.69
N ALA A 175 4.47 -9.21 -22.80
CA ALA A 175 4.70 -9.76 -21.47
C ALA A 175 5.28 -11.17 -21.55
N GLU A 176 4.72 -12.03 -22.40
CA GLU A 176 5.26 -13.37 -22.66
C GLU A 176 6.67 -13.35 -23.28
N GLN A 177 6.93 -12.39 -24.17
CA GLN A 177 8.28 -12.22 -24.75
C GLN A 177 9.28 -11.75 -23.71
N VAL A 178 8.92 -10.80 -22.83
CA VAL A 178 9.75 -10.30 -21.72
C VAL A 178 10.03 -11.42 -20.73
N LYS A 179 9.04 -12.26 -20.41
CA LYS A 179 9.21 -13.46 -19.56
C LYS A 179 10.30 -14.37 -20.10
N LYS A 180 10.26 -14.69 -21.40
CA LYS A 180 11.25 -15.54 -22.06
C LYS A 180 12.65 -14.90 -22.06
N ASP A 181 12.74 -13.60 -22.34
CA ASP A 181 14.03 -12.88 -22.35
C ASP A 181 14.65 -12.84 -20.96
N LEU A 182 13.88 -12.51 -19.92
CA LEU A 182 14.36 -12.51 -18.54
C LEU A 182 14.85 -13.89 -18.10
N LYS A 183 14.12 -14.95 -18.47
CA LYS A 183 14.52 -16.33 -18.18
C LYS A 183 15.81 -16.72 -18.88
N GLN A 184 15.98 -16.36 -20.14
CA GLN A 184 17.22 -16.62 -20.88
C GLN A 184 18.44 -15.90 -20.25
N ARG A 185 18.24 -14.67 -19.78
CA ARG A 185 19.29 -13.88 -19.08
C ARG A 185 19.66 -14.51 -17.73
N GLU A 186 18.65 -14.94 -16.98
CA GLU A 186 18.83 -15.67 -15.72
C GLU A 186 19.63 -16.94 -15.95
N ASP A 187 19.23 -17.78 -16.92
CA ASP A 187 19.89 -19.03 -17.25
C ASP A 187 21.35 -18.84 -17.73
N ARG A 188 21.61 -17.74 -18.46
CA ARG A 188 22.98 -17.36 -18.87
C ARG A 188 23.85 -17.07 -17.65
N LEU A 189 23.37 -16.20 -16.72
CA LEU A 189 24.12 -15.87 -15.52
C LEU A 189 24.35 -17.09 -14.63
N LEU A 190 23.37 -17.97 -14.49
CA LEU A 190 23.51 -19.23 -13.75
C LEU A 190 24.59 -20.12 -14.35
N LYS A 191 24.67 -20.23 -15.69
CA LYS A 191 25.71 -20.98 -16.38
C LYS A 191 27.07 -20.34 -16.16
N GLU A 192 27.18 -19.02 -16.29
CA GLU A 192 28.45 -18.30 -16.06
C GLU A 192 28.95 -18.48 -14.63
N ILE A 193 28.09 -18.34 -13.62
CA ILE A 193 28.42 -18.55 -12.21
C ILE A 193 28.85 -20.00 -11.99
N LYS A 194 28.16 -20.98 -12.58
CA LYS A 194 28.51 -22.39 -12.48
C LYS A 194 29.87 -22.70 -13.11
N VAL A 195 30.20 -22.12 -14.27
CA VAL A 195 31.49 -22.29 -14.92
C VAL A 195 32.61 -21.72 -14.05
N GLU A 196 32.41 -20.58 -13.43
CA GLU A 196 33.37 -19.87 -12.60
C GLU A 196 33.59 -20.52 -11.24
N THR A 197 32.52 -21.03 -10.61
CA THR A 197 32.54 -21.53 -9.22
C THR A 197 32.44 -23.05 -9.10
N GLY A 198 32.02 -23.76 -10.16
CA GLY A 198 31.66 -25.18 -10.12
C GLY A 198 30.28 -25.44 -9.42
N ILE A 199 29.63 -24.40 -8.91
CA ILE A 199 28.40 -24.51 -8.08
C ILE A 199 27.18 -24.01 -8.85
N PHE A 200 26.10 -24.76 -8.81
CA PHE A 200 24.80 -24.27 -9.25
C PHE A 200 24.16 -23.45 -8.13
N VAL A 201 23.96 -22.15 -8.38
CA VAL A 201 23.49 -21.20 -7.37
C VAL A 201 21.97 -21.02 -7.45
N GLU A 202 21.32 -21.13 -6.29
CA GLU A 202 19.93 -20.67 -6.11
C GLU A 202 19.96 -19.20 -5.68
N PRO A 203 19.35 -18.27 -6.44
CA PRO A 203 19.54 -16.82 -6.25
C PRO A 203 19.20 -16.29 -4.85
N TRP A 204 18.23 -16.91 -4.19
CA TRP A 204 17.71 -16.46 -2.89
C TRP A 204 18.15 -17.32 -1.71
N ALA A 205 18.80 -18.46 -1.96
CA ALA A 205 19.31 -19.33 -0.91
C ALA A 205 20.71 -18.92 -0.48
N ALA A 206 20.84 -18.29 0.68
CA ALA A 206 22.11 -17.82 1.22
C ALA A 206 23.15 -18.95 1.35
N THR A 207 22.73 -20.15 1.72
CA THR A 207 23.59 -21.34 1.81
C THR A 207 24.13 -21.80 0.44
N SER A 208 23.35 -21.63 -0.63
CA SER A 208 23.78 -21.94 -1.99
C SER A 208 24.82 -20.93 -2.49
N ILE A 209 24.61 -19.64 -2.22
CA ILE A 209 25.55 -18.57 -2.55
C ILE A 209 26.85 -18.73 -1.75
N ALA A 210 26.76 -19.11 -0.46
CA ALA A 210 27.93 -19.35 0.38
C ALA A 210 28.86 -20.42 -0.24
N LYS A 211 28.31 -21.53 -0.75
CA LYS A 211 29.12 -22.56 -1.44
C LYS A 211 29.88 -22.02 -2.65
N ALA A 212 29.28 -21.10 -3.42
CA ALA A 212 29.96 -20.47 -4.55
C ALA A 212 31.06 -19.51 -4.08
N PHE A 213 30.86 -18.79 -2.99
CA PHE A 213 31.90 -17.93 -2.39
C PHE A 213 33.03 -18.76 -1.78
N ASP A 214 32.71 -19.83 -1.05
CA ASP A 214 33.72 -20.76 -0.50
C ASP A 214 34.57 -21.40 -1.59
N ALA A 215 33.98 -21.80 -2.72
CA ALA A 215 34.68 -22.37 -3.85
C ALA A 215 35.71 -21.41 -4.47
N LEU A 216 35.52 -20.10 -4.34
CA LEU A 216 36.40 -19.05 -4.79
C LEU A 216 37.32 -18.49 -3.68
N GLY A 217 37.25 -19.03 -2.46
CA GLY A 217 37.97 -18.53 -1.29
C GLY A 217 37.56 -17.12 -0.84
N LEU A 218 36.30 -16.69 -1.15
CA LEU A 218 35.81 -15.37 -0.84
C LEU A 218 35.13 -15.36 0.53
N THR A 219 35.32 -14.26 1.26
CA THR A 219 34.70 -14.04 2.54
C THR A 219 33.29 -13.44 2.39
N TYR A 220 32.40 -13.70 3.37
CA TYR A 220 31.05 -13.15 3.39
C TYR A 220 30.56 -12.89 4.80
N GLN A 221 29.54 -12.06 4.93
CA GLN A 221 28.92 -11.70 6.19
C GLN A 221 28.10 -12.85 6.77
N ARG A 222 27.99 -12.88 8.10
CA ARG A 222 27.12 -13.82 8.82
C ARG A 222 26.17 -13.04 9.73
N THR A 223 25.00 -13.63 10.01
CA THR A 223 24.01 -13.05 10.92
C THR A 223 24.49 -13.16 12.35
N GLU A 224 24.31 -12.10 13.15
CA GLU A 224 24.74 -12.06 14.56
C GLU A 224 24.06 -13.14 15.43
N LYS A 225 22.78 -13.41 15.19
CA LYS A 225 21.99 -14.31 16.06
C LYS A 225 22.22 -15.79 15.75
N THR A 226 22.33 -16.16 14.47
CA THR A 226 22.33 -17.57 14.05
C THR A 226 23.62 -18.00 13.37
N ASN A 227 24.57 -17.08 13.18
CA ASN A 227 25.80 -17.29 12.43
C ASN A 227 25.58 -17.86 11.02
N ALA A 228 24.39 -17.67 10.45
CA ALA A 228 24.05 -18.10 9.10
C ALA A 228 24.68 -17.15 8.04
N PRO A 229 25.01 -17.64 6.83
CA PRO A 229 25.49 -16.79 5.75
C PRO A 229 24.50 -15.67 5.43
N ALA A 230 25.02 -14.45 5.17
CA ALA A 230 24.20 -13.28 4.90
C ALA A 230 24.72 -12.56 3.64
N PHE A 231 23.86 -12.51 2.60
CA PHE A 231 24.16 -11.87 1.32
C PHE A 231 23.13 -10.77 1.05
N THR A 232 23.30 -9.64 1.74
CA THR A 232 22.45 -8.46 1.53
C THR A 232 22.74 -7.83 0.17
N LYS A 233 21.78 -7.05 -0.36
CA LYS A 233 21.98 -6.32 -1.63
C LYS A 233 23.20 -5.40 -1.54
N ALA A 234 23.35 -4.68 -0.43
CA ALA A 234 24.46 -3.76 -0.22
C ALA A 234 25.82 -4.48 -0.19
N PHE A 235 25.91 -5.61 0.54
CA PHE A 235 27.12 -6.42 0.56
C PHE A 235 27.54 -6.90 -0.83
N LEU A 236 26.59 -7.50 -1.57
CA LEU A 236 26.88 -8.03 -2.93
C LEU A 236 27.21 -6.90 -3.91
N ALA A 237 26.52 -5.76 -3.85
CA ALA A 237 26.75 -4.63 -4.74
C ALA A 237 28.12 -3.98 -4.53
N ASN A 238 28.64 -3.95 -3.31
CA ASN A 238 29.93 -3.37 -2.96
C ASN A 238 31.09 -4.39 -2.96
N HIS A 239 30.80 -5.67 -3.20
CA HIS A 239 31.82 -6.71 -3.21
C HIS A 239 32.69 -6.62 -4.47
N PRO A 240 34.06 -6.64 -4.38
CA PRO A 240 34.95 -6.40 -5.53
C PRO A 240 34.94 -7.53 -6.56
N HIS A 241 34.57 -8.76 -6.17
CA HIS A 241 34.61 -9.90 -7.05
C HIS A 241 33.42 -9.94 -8.04
N PRO A 242 33.63 -10.18 -9.35
CA PRO A 242 32.58 -10.17 -10.37
C PRO A 242 31.42 -11.13 -10.12
N VAL A 243 31.66 -12.25 -9.46
CA VAL A 243 30.58 -13.21 -9.11
C VAL A 243 29.48 -12.57 -8.26
N ALA A 244 29.83 -11.65 -7.36
CA ALA A 244 28.86 -10.95 -6.55
C ALA A 244 27.94 -10.05 -7.39
N GLN A 245 28.50 -9.34 -8.37
CA GLN A 245 27.75 -8.53 -9.33
C GLN A 245 26.82 -9.39 -10.20
N LYS A 246 27.28 -10.57 -10.63
CA LYS A 246 26.45 -11.54 -11.36
C LYS A 246 25.27 -12.02 -10.52
N ILE A 247 25.48 -12.28 -9.21
CA ILE A 247 24.42 -12.68 -8.29
C ILE A 247 23.41 -11.54 -8.08
N VAL A 248 23.86 -10.28 -7.95
CA VAL A 248 22.95 -9.12 -7.88
C VAL A 248 22.07 -9.09 -9.13
N ARG A 249 22.67 -9.17 -10.31
CA ARG A 249 21.93 -9.09 -11.58
C ARG A 249 20.99 -10.28 -11.79
N LEU A 250 21.42 -11.47 -11.40
CA LEU A 250 20.60 -12.68 -11.37
C LEU A 250 19.34 -12.49 -10.53
N ARG A 251 19.49 -11.96 -9.30
CA ARG A 251 18.36 -11.64 -8.43
C ARG A 251 17.43 -10.58 -9.02
N GLU A 252 17.99 -9.59 -9.69
CA GLU A 252 17.20 -8.53 -10.34
C GLU A 252 16.35 -9.09 -11.49
N PHE A 253 16.91 -9.93 -12.35
CA PHE A 253 16.16 -10.56 -13.43
C PHE A 253 15.13 -11.57 -12.91
N ASN A 254 15.52 -12.41 -11.95
CA ASN A 254 14.59 -13.35 -11.32
C ASN A 254 13.40 -12.61 -10.68
N LYS A 255 13.66 -11.56 -9.88
CA LYS A 255 12.60 -10.75 -9.30
C LYS A 255 11.75 -10.04 -10.36
N ALA A 256 12.37 -9.52 -11.42
CA ALA A 256 11.65 -8.88 -12.51
C ALA A 256 10.66 -9.86 -13.17
N ASN A 257 11.09 -11.09 -13.37
CA ASN A 257 10.25 -12.14 -13.94
C ASN A 257 9.15 -12.59 -12.97
N THR A 258 9.53 -13.13 -11.81
CA THR A 258 8.59 -13.82 -10.90
C THR A 258 7.66 -12.85 -10.17
N THR A 259 8.17 -11.68 -9.72
CA THR A 259 7.38 -10.74 -8.93
C THR A 259 6.54 -9.80 -9.81
N PHE A 260 6.98 -9.52 -11.04
CA PHE A 260 6.27 -8.56 -11.89
C PHE A 260 5.65 -9.19 -13.12
N VAL A 261 6.43 -9.85 -14.00
CA VAL A 261 5.87 -10.34 -15.26
C VAL A 261 4.88 -11.48 -15.04
N GLU A 262 5.25 -12.48 -14.24
CA GLU A 262 4.36 -13.62 -13.94
C GLU A 262 3.10 -13.16 -13.21
N THR A 263 3.24 -12.26 -12.22
CA THR A 263 2.09 -11.67 -11.52
C THR A 263 1.19 -10.86 -12.44
N ILE A 264 1.77 -10.10 -13.39
CA ILE A 264 1.00 -9.37 -14.41
C ILE A 264 0.19 -10.34 -15.28
N LEU A 265 0.81 -11.42 -15.76
CA LEU A 265 0.14 -12.43 -16.58
C LEU A 265 -0.95 -13.16 -15.80
N GLU A 266 -0.68 -13.55 -14.55
CA GLU A 266 -1.61 -14.27 -13.68
C GLU A 266 -2.86 -13.44 -13.32
N HIS A 267 -2.68 -12.14 -13.03
CA HIS A 267 -3.77 -11.24 -12.63
C HIS A 267 -4.43 -10.52 -13.83
N SER A 268 -4.00 -10.82 -15.04
CA SER A 268 -4.59 -10.23 -16.22
C SER A 268 -5.96 -10.85 -16.53
N HIS A 269 -6.97 -10.03 -16.71
CA HIS A 269 -8.29 -10.43 -17.14
C HIS A 269 -8.70 -9.62 -18.40
N ASN A 270 -9.02 -10.30 -19.49
CA ASN A 270 -9.36 -9.65 -20.77
C ASN A 270 -8.33 -8.60 -21.23
N GLY A 271 -7.04 -8.88 -21.03
CA GLY A 271 -5.94 -7.97 -21.39
C GLY A 271 -5.78 -6.75 -20.49
N ARG A 272 -6.38 -6.76 -19.28
CA ARG A 272 -6.29 -5.67 -18.32
C ARG A 272 -5.96 -6.20 -16.92
N ILE A 273 -5.36 -5.35 -16.10
CA ILE A 273 -5.12 -5.59 -14.69
C ILE A 273 -6.03 -4.70 -13.86
N HIS A 274 -6.71 -5.29 -12.90
CA HIS A 274 -7.64 -4.65 -11.99
C HIS A 274 -7.12 -4.82 -10.55
N CYS A 275 -6.19 -3.95 -10.12
CA CYS A 275 -5.65 -4.03 -8.78
C CYS A 275 -6.64 -3.51 -7.73
N ASP A 276 -6.47 -3.96 -6.48
CA ASP A 276 -7.16 -3.40 -5.34
C ASP A 276 -6.46 -2.14 -4.85
N PHE A 277 -7.25 -1.13 -4.49
CA PHE A 277 -6.77 0.13 -3.90
C PHE A 277 -7.19 0.22 -2.44
N HIS A 278 -6.27 0.65 -1.60
CA HIS A 278 -6.51 0.86 -0.17
C HIS A 278 -6.18 2.32 0.17
N SER A 279 -7.18 3.11 0.52
CA SER A 279 -6.97 4.50 0.97
C SER A 279 -6.42 4.57 2.38
N LEU A 280 -6.93 3.70 3.26
CA LEU A 280 -6.53 3.57 4.66
C LEU A 280 -6.15 2.11 4.97
N ARG A 281 -5.61 1.90 6.16
CA ARG A 281 -5.27 0.55 6.64
C ARG A 281 -6.53 -0.28 6.84
N SER A 282 -6.47 -1.53 6.36
CA SER A 282 -7.49 -2.56 6.53
C SER A 282 -6.83 -3.92 6.78
N ASP A 283 -7.62 -4.98 6.95
CA ASP A 283 -7.09 -6.35 7.05
C ASP A 283 -6.48 -6.84 5.74
N GLU A 284 -6.85 -6.23 4.60
CA GLU A 284 -6.42 -6.61 3.25
C GLU A 284 -5.20 -5.81 2.77
N GLY A 285 -4.86 -4.71 3.43
CA GLY A 285 -3.76 -3.85 3.05
C GLY A 285 -3.86 -2.44 3.64
N GLY A 286 -3.25 -1.47 2.96
CA GLY A 286 -3.25 -0.08 3.38
C GLY A 286 -2.06 0.30 4.26
N THR A 287 -1.97 1.57 4.58
CA THR A 287 -0.92 2.15 5.42
C THR A 287 -1.51 2.88 6.62
N VAL A 288 -0.78 2.92 7.73
CA VAL A 288 -1.18 3.71 8.92
C VAL A 288 -1.09 5.22 8.69
N THR A 289 -0.42 5.64 7.62
CA THR A 289 -0.16 7.06 7.32
C THR A 289 -1.20 7.68 6.39
N GLY A 290 -2.24 6.96 5.96
CA GLY A 290 -3.22 7.41 4.98
C GLY A 290 -2.70 7.52 3.54
N ARG A 291 -1.48 7.03 3.25
CA ARG A 291 -1.02 6.91 1.86
C ARG A 291 -1.74 5.76 1.18
N PHE A 292 -2.16 5.95 -0.06
CA PHE A 292 -2.70 4.85 -0.85
C PHE A 292 -1.71 3.71 -0.99
N SER A 293 -2.22 2.50 -0.92
CA SER A 293 -1.49 1.31 -1.35
C SER A 293 -2.33 0.50 -2.33
N SER A 294 -1.69 -0.44 -3.01
CA SER A 294 -2.37 -1.35 -3.93
C SER A 294 -1.91 -2.78 -3.72
N SER A 295 -2.81 -3.73 -4.02
CA SER A 295 -2.55 -5.17 -3.97
C SER A 295 -3.27 -5.88 -5.11
N ASN A 296 -2.98 -7.14 -5.32
CA ASN A 296 -3.64 -8.02 -6.29
C ASN A 296 -3.69 -7.51 -7.74
N PRO A 297 -2.56 -7.06 -8.35
CA PRO A 297 -1.19 -6.95 -7.85
C PRO A 297 -0.85 -5.56 -7.31
N ASN A 298 0.30 -5.44 -6.62
CA ASN A 298 0.80 -4.13 -6.20
C ASN A 298 1.47 -3.37 -7.36
N LEU A 299 0.73 -2.50 -8.02
CA LEU A 299 1.22 -1.70 -9.15
C LEU A 299 2.14 -0.54 -8.73
N GLN A 300 2.17 -0.16 -7.46
CA GLN A 300 3.04 0.92 -6.97
C GLN A 300 4.51 0.48 -6.84
N GLN A 301 4.78 -0.83 -6.82
CA GLN A 301 6.14 -1.38 -6.73
C GLN A 301 6.80 -1.66 -8.08
N ILE A 302 6.15 -1.30 -9.20
CA ILE A 302 6.71 -1.49 -10.55
C ILE A 302 8.08 -0.82 -10.66
N PRO A 303 9.13 -1.54 -11.13
CA PRO A 303 10.50 -1.06 -11.16
C PRO A 303 10.66 0.28 -11.88
N ALA A 304 11.45 1.18 -11.27
CA ALA A 304 11.70 2.51 -11.82
C ALA A 304 13.18 2.91 -11.82
N ARG A 305 14.06 2.20 -11.06
CA ARG A 305 15.45 2.61 -10.84
C ARG A 305 16.41 2.07 -11.90
N ASP A 306 16.32 0.76 -12.20
CA ASP A 306 17.13 0.15 -13.25
C ASP A 306 16.54 0.49 -14.62
N PRO A 307 17.27 1.17 -15.52
CA PRO A 307 16.71 1.64 -16.80
C PRO A 307 16.24 0.51 -17.71
N GLU A 308 16.95 -0.63 -17.72
CA GLU A 308 16.64 -1.78 -18.55
C GLU A 308 15.37 -2.48 -18.06
N ILE A 309 15.33 -2.87 -16.78
CA ILE A 309 14.15 -3.52 -16.17
C ILE A 309 12.95 -2.59 -16.19
N LYS A 310 13.15 -1.29 -15.91
CA LYS A 310 12.11 -0.26 -16.03
C LYS A 310 11.47 -0.28 -17.42
N LYS A 311 12.29 -0.27 -18.48
CA LYS A 311 11.81 -0.27 -19.87
C LYS A 311 11.05 -1.56 -20.21
N MET A 312 11.54 -2.71 -19.73
CA MET A 312 10.88 -4.01 -19.94
C MET A 312 9.52 -4.07 -19.26
N ILE A 313 9.44 -3.78 -17.97
CA ILE A 313 8.22 -3.96 -17.18
C ILE A 313 7.21 -2.84 -17.41
N ARG A 314 7.62 -1.56 -17.35
CA ARG A 314 6.69 -0.43 -17.58
C ARG A 314 6.18 -0.38 -19.01
N GLY A 315 6.96 -0.88 -19.97
CA GLY A 315 6.53 -0.97 -21.37
C GLY A 315 5.47 -2.02 -21.63
N LEU A 316 5.05 -2.82 -20.63
CA LEU A 316 3.92 -3.74 -20.73
C LEU A 316 2.58 -3.03 -20.57
N PHE A 317 2.57 -1.87 -19.91
CA PHE A 317 1.37 -1.07 -19.68
C PHE A 317 1.20 -0.13 -20.86
N ILE A 318 0.11 -0.29 -21.60
CA ILE A 318 -0.16 0.46 -22.82
C ILE A 318 -1.47 1.25 -22.71
N PRO A 319 -1.58 2.42 -23.36
CA PRO A 319 -2.86 3.13 -23.46
C PRO A 319 -3.81 2.41 -24.42
N GLU A 320 -5.06 2.86 -24.50
CA GLU A 320 -5.96 2.44 -25.53
C GLU A 320 -5.49 2.95 -26.91
N GLU A 321 -5.98 2.32 -27.97
CA GLU A 321 -5.65 2.73 -29.33
C GLU A 321 -6.05 4.20 -29.58
N GLY A 322 -5.13 4.99 -30.07
CA GLY A 322 -5.31 6.43 -30.27
C GLY A 322 -5.16 7.30 -29.02
N GLU A 323 -4.97 6.71 -27.84
CA GLU A 323 -4.79 7.44 -26.59
C GLU A 323 -3.30 7.54 -26.17
N LYS A 324 -3.04 8.34 -25.14
CA LYS A 324 -1.70 8.54 -24.58
C LYS A 324 -1.75 8.50 -23.06
N TRP A 325 -0.66 8.08 -22.44
CA TRP A 325 -0.46 8.23 -21.02
C TRP A 325 -0.15 9.68 -20.62
N GLY A 326 -0.91 10.21 -19.68
CA GLY A 326 -0.53 11.41 -18.93
C GLY A 326 0.14 11.00 -17.61
N SER A 327 1.26 11.66 -17.28
CA SER A 327 1.91 11.52 -15.97
C SER A 327 1.86 12.86 -15.25
N PHE A 328 1.22 12.88 -14.09
CA PHE A 328 1.05 14.08 -13.28
C PHE A 328 1.68 13.82 -11.91
N ASP A 329 2.56 14.72 -11.48
CA ASP A 329 3.25 14.64 -10.19
C ASP A 329 3.37 16.03 -9.58
N TYR A 330 3.11 16.11 -8.27
CA TYR A 330 3.29 17.37 -7.55
C TYR A 330 4.77 17.65 -7.31
N ALA A 331 5.25 18.78 -7.78
CA ALA A 331 6.62 19.19 -7.56
C ALA A 331 6.87 19.48 -6.07
N SER A 332 7.81 18.73 -5.47
CA SER A 332 8.27 18.95 -4.08
C SER A 332 7.13 18.95 -3.06
N GLN A 333 6.20 17.99 -3.15
CA GLN A 333 5.01 17.96 -2.29
C GLN A 333 5.36 17.96 -0.79
N GLU A 334 6.23 17.05 -0.34
CA GLU A 334 6.62 16.95 1.07
C GLU A 334 7.33 18.23 1.57
N PRO A 335 8.30 18.84 0.87
CA PRO A 335 8.87 20.12 1.26
C PRO A 335 7.86 21.26 1.34
N ARG A 336 6.84 21.28 0.47
CA ARG A 336 5.77 22.30 0.54
C ARG A 336 4.91 22.14 1.79
N TRP A 337 4.53 20.90 2.13
CA TRP A 337 3.81 20.63 3.36
C TRP A 337 4.63 20.97 4.59
N LEU A 338 5.93 20.63 4.59
CA LEU A 338 6.83 21.00 5.67
C LEU A 338 6.88 22.52 5.86
N ALA A 339 7.08 23.29 4.77
CA ALA A 339 7.09 24.74 4.81
C ALA A 339 5.76 25.31 5.32
N HIS A 340 4.63 24.76 4.87
CA HIS A 340 3.30 25.14 5.34
C HIS A 340 3.15 24.97 6.85
N TYR A 341 3.42 23.77 7.38
CA TYR A 341 3.31 23.50 8.81
C TYR A 341 4.29 24.33 9.64
N CYS A 342 5.53 24.50 9.19
CA CYS A 342 6.48 25.39 9.87
C CYS A 342 6.01 26.85 9.91
N ALA A 343 5.36 27.33 8.86
CA ALA A 343 4.80 28.68 8.83
C ALA A 343 3.60 28.88 9.75
N THR A 344 2.87 27.82 10.09
CA THR A 344 1.74 27.85 11.03
C THR A 344 2.15 27.78 12.50
N LEU A 345 3.42 27.46 12.81
CA LEU A 345 3.93 27.50 14.18
C LEU A 345 3.85 28.90 14.77
N THR A 346 3.72 28.96 16.10
CA THR A 346 3.63 30.22 16.86
C THR A 346 4.65 30.27 18.01
N GLY A 347 4.87 31.46 18.55
CA GLY A 347 5.75 31.66 19.71
C GLY A 347 7.20 31.25 19.43
N ALA A 348 7.87 30.69 20.40
CA ALA A 348 9.28 30.31 20.34
C ALA A 348 9.59 29.17 19.34
N ARG A 349 8.58 28.47 18.85
CA ARG A 349 8.74 27.39 17.86
C ARG A 349 8.79 27.89 16.42
N ARG A 350 8.26 29.10 16.16
CA ARG A 350 8.26 29.70 14.83
C ARG A 350 9.58 30.40 14.56
N ASP A 351 10.28 29.99 13.53
CA ASP A 351 11.47 30.70 13.05
C ASP A 351 11.08 31.59 11.86
N PRO A 352 11.38 32.92 11.89
CA PRO A 352 10.98 33.84 10.83
C PRO A 352 11.60 33.52 9.47
N ARG A 353 12.71 32.81 9.40
CA ARG A 353 13.34 32.39 8.12
C ARG A 353 12.41 31.49 7.26
N ILE A 354 11.35 30.93 7.83
CA ILE A 354 10.36 30.18 7.06
C ILE A 354 9.61 31.06 6.07
N ASP A 355 9.48 32.35 6.36
CA ASP A 355 8.75 33.30 5.50
C ASP A 355 9.45 33.46 4.15
N ASP A 356 10.79 33.46 4.12
CA ASP A 356 11.57 33.51 2.88
C ASP A 356 11.31 32.22 2.04
N VAL A 357 11.24 31.08 2.68
CA VAL A 357 10.94 29.79 2.02
C VAL A 357 9.53 29.78 1.44
N VAL A 358 8.54 30.29 2.18
CA VAL A 358 7.15 30.42 1.71
C VAL A 358 7.09 31.37 0.52
N GLN A 359 7.78 32.52 0.60
CA GLN A 359 7.83 33.49 -0.50
C GLN A 359 8.43 32.88 -1.77
N MET A 360 9.54 32.13 -1.67
CA MET A 360 10.14 31.41 -2.81
C MET A 360 9.16 30.44 -3.47
N TYR A 361 8.31 29.75 -2.69
CA TYR A 361 7.28 28.87 -3.24
C TYR A 361 6.16 29.64 -3.95
N HIS A 362 5.77 30.82 -3.46
CA HIS A 362 4.78 31.67 -4.11
C HIS A 362 5.29 32.25 -5.44
N GLU A 363 6.57 32.58 -5.52
CA GLU A 363 7.23 33.09 -6.73
C GLU A 363 7.51 32.00 -7.77
N GLY A 364 7.27 30.75 -7.45
CA GLY A 364 7.51 29.59 -8.34
C GLY A 364 8.99 29.22 -8.52
N ASN A 365 9.90 29.86 -7.77
CA ASN A 365 11.35 29.66 -7.86
C ASN A 365 11.92 28.75 -6.78
N ALA A 366 11.09 28.07 -5.98
CA ALA A 366 11.55 27.29 -4.84
C ALA A 366 12.15 25.94 -5.27
N ASP A 367 13.46 25.84 -5.18
CA ASP A 367 14.16 24.57 -5.10
C ASP A 367 14.71 24.38 -3.67
N PHE A 368 13.88 23.84 -2.77
CA PHE A 368 14.24 23.59 -1.39
C PHE A 368 15.52 22.75 -1.25
N HIS A 369 15.74 21.82 -2.17
CA HIS A 369 16.92 20.96 -2.14
C HIS A 369 18.18 21.74 -2.55
N GLN A 370 18.07 22.66 -3.50
CA GLN A 370 19.18 23.52 -3.89
C GLN A 370 19.48 24.54 -2.77
N MET A 371 18.46 25.13 -2.18
CA MET A 371 18.64 26.04 -1.03
C MET A 371 19.42 25.38 0.11
N VAL A 372 19.06 24.16 0.48
CA VAL A 372 19.79 23.41 1.53
C VAL A 372 21.19 22.99 1.05
N ALA A 373 21.37 22.67 -0.22
CA ALA A 373 22.69 22.38 -0.79
C ALA A 373 23.64 23.58 -0.63
N ASP A 374 23.16 24.77 -0.98
CA ASP A 374 23.94 26.02 -0.88
C ASP A 374 24.24 26.37 0.59
N MET A 375 23.27 26.17 1.48
CA MET A 375 23.43 26.43 2.91
C MET A 375 24.41 25.44 3.57
N ALA A 376 24.34 24.15 3.22
CA ALA A 376 25.12 23.09 3.84
C ALA A 376 26.48 22.86 3.14
N GLY A 377 26.72 23.42 1.95
CA GLY A 377 27.95 23.22 1.18
C GLY A 377 28.07 21.81 0.58
N VAL A 378 26.93 21.18 0.23
CA VAL A 378 26.85 19.84 -0.36
C VAL A 378 26.23 19.89 -1.75
N SER A 379 26.33 18.80 -2.52
CA SER A 379 25.63 18.74 -3.82
C SER A 379 24.11 18.72 -3.64
N ARG A 380 23.37 19.22 -4.63
CA ARG A 380 21.89 19.15 -4.65
C ARG A 380 21.33 17.73 -4.47
N LYS A 381 22.04 16.71 -4.98
CA LYS A 381 21.68 15.30 -4.85
C LYS A 381 21.82 14.82 -3.39
N GLU A 382 22.89 15.18 -2.74
CA GLU A 382 23.11 14.90 -1.31
C GLU A 382 22.10 15.65 -0.46
N ALA A 383 21.89 16.95 -0.71
CA ALA A 383 20.89 17.75 -0.02
C ALA A 383 19.48 17.15 -0.15
N LYS A 384 19.09 16.64 -1.32
CA LYS A 384 17.80 15.95 -1.50
C LYS A 384 17.69 14.72 -0.58
N THR A 385 18.75 13.94 -0.48
CA THR A 385 18.80 12.74 0.38
C THR A 385 18.73 13.11 1.86
N VAL A 386 19.49 14.13 2.27
CA VAL A 386 19.51 14.66 3.64
C VAL A 386 18.14 15.22 4.02
N ASN A 387 17.58 16.09 3.19
CA ASN A 387 16.28 16.73 3.45
C ASN A 387 15.17 15.70 3.65
N LEU A 388 15.02 14.79 2.71
CA LEU A 388 14.01 13.74 2.82
C LEU A 388 14.31 12.82 4.02
N GLY A 389 15.57 12.47 4.24
CA GLY A 389 15.97 11.65 5.37
C GLY A 389 15.62 12.28 6.72
N ILE A 390 15.92 13.56 6.91
CA ILE A 390 15.63 14.28 8.15
C ILE A 390 14.12 14.45 8.36
N MET A 391 13.37 14.77 7.31
CA MET A 391 11.91 14.86 7.36
C MET A 391 11.26 13.54 7.85
N TYR A 392 11.89 12.41 7.54
CA TYR A 392 11.45 11.07 7.99
C TYR A 392 12.22 10.53 9.20
N GLY A 393 12.88 11.39 9.97
CA GLY A 393 13.55 11.01 11.21
C GLY A 393 14.83 10.18 11.04
N MET A 394 15.56 10.39 9.94
CA MET A 394 16.83 9.71 9.69
C MET A 394 17.89 10.14 10.71
N GLY A 395 18.36 9.20 11.53
CA GLY A 395 19.47 9.44 12.46
C GLY A 395 20.86 9.35 11.80
N LYS A 396 21.89 9.83 12.52
CA LYS A 396 23.28 9.93 12.06
C LYS A 396 23.85 8.65 11.45
N LYS A 397 23.62 7.51 12.06
CA LYS A 397 24.14 6.21 11.57
C LYS A 397 23.63 5.85 10.18
N LYS A 398 22.34 6.09 9.93
CA LYS A 398 21.74 5.83 8.61
C LYS A 398 22.21 6.86 7.59
N LEU A 399 22.35 8.13 7.99
CA LEU A 399 22.85 9.21 7.15
C LEU A 399 24.30 8.92 6.73
N ALA A 400 25.18 8.54 7.66
CA ALA A 400 26.55 8.15 7.39
C ALA A 400 26.64 7.05 6.32
N GLY A 401 25.83 5.98 6.47
CA GLY A 401 25.80 4.89 5.49
C GLY A 401 25.22 5.27 4.12
N VAL A 402 24.31 6.25 4.05
CA VAL A 402 23.72 6.72 2.77
C VAL A 402 24.67 7.62 1.99
N LEU A 403 25.44 8.45 2.70
CA LEU A 403 26.39 9.41 2.10
C LEU A 403 27.82 8.86 1.99
N ASP A 404 28.07 7.66 2.53
CA ASP A 404 29.40 7.03 2.61
C ASP A 404 30.45 7.93 3.34
N ILE A 405 30.02 8.47 4.49
CA ILE A 405 30.82 9.31 5.39
C ILE A 405 30.87 8.69 6.80
N THR A 406 31.73 9.24 7.67
CA THR A 406 31.81 8.80 9.06
C THR A 406 30.57 9.22 9.87
N GLU A 407 30.31 8.55 11.00
CA GLU A 407 29.21 8.98 11.92
C GLU A 407 29.46 10.36 12.52
N ASP A 408 30.73 10.76 12.71
CA ASP A 408 31.11 12.08 13.18
C ASP A 408 30.82 13.16 12.12
N ASP A 409 31.18 12.92 10.85
CA ASP A 409 30.85 13.82 9.75
C ASP A 409 29.33 13.95 9.60
N ALA A 410 28.58 12.83 9.71
CA ALA A 410 27.13 12.85 9.69
C ALA A 410 26.53 13.63 10.85
N THR A 411 27.16 13.59 12.06
CA THR A 411 26.75 14.39 13.22
C THR A 411 26.97 15.88 12.97
N HIS A 412 28.12 16.25 12.42
CA HIS A 412 28.42 17.64 12.05
C HIS A 412 27.48 18.17 10.97
N LEU A 413 27.18 17.33 9.96
CA LEU A 413 26.24 17.70 8.89
C LEU A 413 24.82 17.91 9.44
N LEU A 414 24.33 17.05 10.33
CA LEU A 414 23.02 17.20 10.98
C LEU A 414 22.96 18.45 11.86
N SER A 415 23.99 18.71 12.66
CA SER A 415 24.07 19.90 13.51
C SER A 415 24.05 21.19 12.67
N GLY A 416 24.89 21.24 11.63
CA GLY A 416 24.92 22.37 10.70
C GLY A 416 23.60 22.55 9.93
N TYR A 417 22.92 21.45 9.58
CA TYR A 417 21.60 21.51 8.98
C TYR A 417 20.58 22.16 9.93
N HIS A 418 20.49 21.68 11.17
CA HIS A 418 19.52 22.21 12.14
C HIS A 418 19.82 23.66 12.55
N GLU A 419 21.08 24.09 12.51
CA GLU A 419 21.46 25.48 12.74
C GLU A 419 20.98 26.39 11.59
N LYS A 420 21.12 25.93 10.34
CA LYS A 420 20.78 26.68 9.14
C LYS A 420 19.30 26.58 8.76
N VAL A 421 18.63 25.48 9.12
CA VAL A 421 17.21 25.18 8.84
C VAL A 421 16.45 24.84 10.15
N PRO A 422 16.42 25.73 11.15
CA PRO A 422 15.91 25.40 12.50
C PRO A 422 14.39 25.18 12.54
N PHE A 423 13.63 25.74 11.59
CA PHE A 423 12.18 25.54 11.53
C PHE A 423 11.79 24.05 11.36
N VAL A 424 12.63 23.24 10.72
CA VAL A 424 12.39 21.79 10.60
C VAL A 424 12.43 21.09 11.96
N LYS A 425 13.32 21.53 12.86
CA LYS A 425 13.39 21.02 14.22
C LYS A 425 12.15 21.39 15.03
N GLY A 426 11.67 22.62 14.91
CA GLY A 426 10.50 23.11 15.63
C GLY A 426 9.24 22.27 15.38
N ILE A 427 8.99 21.89 14.11
CA ILE A 427 7.84 21.04 13.77
C ILE A 427 8.03 19.59 14.24
N ALA A 428 9.26 19.07 14.20
CA ALA A 428 9.55 17.71 14.67
C ALA A 428 9.35 17.61 16.19
N ASP A 429 9.83 18.58 16.96
CA ASP A 429 9.64 18.64 18.39
C ASP A 429 8.15 18.74 18.76
N LEU A 430 7.38 19.58 18.09
CA LEU A 430 5.92 19.66 18.27
C LEU A 430 5.22 18.33 17.99
N ALA A 431 5.57 17.67 16.90
CA ALA A 431 4.98 16.38 16.56
C ALA A 431 5.29 15.29 17.59
N MET A 432 6.51 15.27 18.14
CA MET A 432 6.89 14.35 19.22
C MET A 432 6.14 14.63 20.53
N GLU A 433 5.99 15.89 20.91
CA GLU A 433 5.22 16.28 22.11
C GLU A 433 3.75 15.84 21.98
N GLN A 434 3.10 16.15 20.85
CA GLN A 434 1.71 15.75 20.62
C GLN A 434 1.51 14.23 20.61
N ALA A 435 2.52 13.48 20.11
CA ALA A 435 2.46 12.03 20.14
C ALA A 435 2.65 11.43 21.56
N GLN A 436 3.27 12.17 22.49
CA GLN A 436 3.42 11.75 23.88
C GLN A 436 2.19 12.09 24.74
N GLU A 437 1.41 13.10 24.35
CA GLU A 437 0.19 13.53 25.04
C GLU A 437 -1.02 12.60 24.73
N LYS A 438 -0.99 11.83 23.65
CA LYS A 438 -1.99 10.83 23.26
C LYS A 438 -1.60 9.42 23.68
#